data_fb33de7c0504352a0c1452eb9b4f9fe4
#
_entry.id   fb33de7c0504352a0c1452eb9b4f9fe4
#
_cell.length_a   1.000
_cell.length_b   1.000
_cell.length_c   1.000
_cell.angle_alpha   90.00
_cell.angle_beta   90.00
_cell.angle_gamma   90.00
#
_symmetry.space_group_name_H-M   'P 1'
#
loop_
_entity.id
_entity.type
_entity.pdbx_description
1 polymer ?
#
loop_
_entity_poly.entity_id
_entity_poly.type
_entity_poly.pdbx_seq_one_letter_code
_entity_poly.pdbx_strand_id
1 'polypeptide(L)'
;MAVWMFPGQGSQRPDMTAGLAAAPALLREARELIGAVSGGGHGDAEDPEFVQPALFVVGVAAATALLRHEPAPAAVIGHSFGEFAALTAAGALPFETGLRLAVLRARAMARRADTRTGMLAVLGLAPAEVRAVCADITQVTGNDGDFVQISNINSPSQTVVAGTTAALADAAELCRARGAFRVRPLRIPYAAHTPLMAPAAAELRAALADADIRVPAAKLYSCLTGEATADPDRIRELLVLGMTRPVDFHTAVTAAAHDGHRSFVELGPGSPARLLGLVGETLAAEVPSPRLRLVSSDAEAKTPRPFQAGRSGPRPNPVRQAVDDAR
;
A
#
# COMPACT_ATOMS: atom_id res chain seq x y z
N MET A 1 -3.95 -5.03 22.18
CA MET A 1 -3.89 -3.79 21.36
C MET A 1 -3.85 -4.18 19.89
N ALA A 2 -4.35 -3.33 19.00
CA ALA A 2 -4.47 -3.62 17.57
C ALA A 2 -3.24 -3.12 16.77
N VAL A 3 -3.00 -3.74 15.61
CA VAL A 3 -2.13 -3.20 14.55
C VAL A 3 -2.99 -2.30 13.67
N TRP A 4 -2.57 -1.07 13.45
CA TRP A 4 -3.24 -0.16 12.55
C TRP A 4 -2.58 -0.18 11.18
N MET A 5 -3.40 -0.27 10.14
CA MET A 5 -2.94 -0.40 8.76
C MET A 5 -3.47 0.74 7.92
N PHE A 6 -2.60 1.27 7.06
CA PHE A 6 -2.90 2.41 6.20
C PHE A 6 -2.70 2.03 4.74
N PRO A 7 -3.77 2.06 3.92
CA PRO A 7 -3.68 1.70 2.52
C PRO A 7 -2.94 2.77 1.69
N GLY A 8 -2.39 2.34 0.58
CA GLY A 8 -1.73 3.20 -0.40
C GLY A 8 -2.61 3.57 -1.58
N GLN A 9 -1.96 4.07 -2.64
CA GLN A 9 -2.60 4.43 -3.91
C GLN A 9 -3.35 3.23 -4.50
N GLY A 10 -4.51 3.50 -5.11
CA GLY A 10 -5.44 2.49 -5.60
C GLY A 10 -6.61 2.22 -4.63
N SER A 11 -6.58 2.80 -3.42
CA SER A 11 -7.68 2.71 -2.45
C SER A 11 -8.59 3.94 -2.45
N GLN A 12 -8.22 5.01 -3.14
CA GLN A 12 -8.99 6.25 -3.19
C GLN A 12 -10.40 6.08 -3.77
N ARG A 13 -11.32 6.92 -3.29
CA ARG A 13 -12.72 7.00 -3.74
C ARG A 13 -13.19 8.45 -3.69
N PRO A 14 -14.20 8.83 -4.50
CA PRO A 14 -14.72 10.20 -4.53
C PRO A 14 -15.22 10.70 -3.18
N ASP A 15 -15.84 9.83 -2.38
CA ASP A 15 -16.47 10.13 -1.09
C ASP A 15 -15.63 9.75 0.14
N MET A 16 -14.33 9.51 -0.02
CA MET A 16 -13.46 8.96 1.03
C MET A 16 -13.29 9.86 2.27
N THR A 17 -13.72 11.10 2.22
CA THR A 17 -13.70 12.03 3.36
C THR A 17 -15.05 12.12 4.09
N ALA A 18 -16.10 11.51 3.52
CA ALA A 18 -17.43 11.54 4.11
C ALA A 18 -17.45 10.82 5.47
N GLY A 19 -18.07 11.44 6.47
CA GLY A 19 -18.19 10.84 7.79
C GLY A 19 -16.97 10.99 8.72
N LEU A 20 -15.90 11.63 8.29
CA LEU A 20 -14.74 11.98 9.13
C LEU A 20 -14.76 13.48 9.47
N ALA A 21 -15.17 13.83 10.69
CA ALA A 21 -15.34 15.23 11.11
C ALA A 21 -14.01 16.03 11.08
N ALA A 22 -12.88 15.38 11.31
CA ALA A 22 -11.57 16.03 11.22
C ALA A 22 -11.10 16.23 9.77
N ALA A 23 -11.58 15.44 8.80
CA ALA A 23 -11.09 15.45 7.43
C ALA A 23 -11.25 16.82 6.71
N PRO A 24 -12.37 17.57 6.83
CA PRO A 24 -12.51 18.86 6.16
C PRO A 24 -11.47 19.89 6.60
N ALA A 25 -11.10 19.94 7.88
CA ALA A 25 -10.09 20.85 8.39
C ALA A 25 -8.69 20.47 7.88
N LEU A 26 -8.33 19.18 8.00
CA LEU A 26 -7.07 18.65 7.52
C LEU A 26 -6.95 18.77 5.99
N LEU A 27 -8.05 18.61 5.25
CA LEU A 27 -8.06 18.82 3.79
C LEU A 27 -7.88 20.28 3.40
N ARG A 28 -8.41 21.24 4.17
CA ARG A 28 -8.13 22.66 3.90
C ARG A 28 -6.64 22.96 4.07
N GLU A 29 -6.06 22.53 5.18
CA GLU A 29 -4.63 22.65 5.43
C GLU A 29 -3.80 21.98 4.31
N ALA A 30 -4.21 20.78 3.88
CA ALA A 30 -3.59 20.08 2.75
C ALA A 30 -3.67 20.88 1.46
N ARG A 31 -4.83 21.47 1.13
CA ARG A 31 -5.00 22.31 -0.08
C ARG A 31 -4.17 23.58 -0.02
N GLU A 32 -4.08 24.22 1.15
CA GLU A 32 -3.23 25.38 1.35
C GLU A 32 -1.75 25.05 1.14
N LEU A 33 -1.28 23.96 1.74
CA LEU A 33 0.10 23.47 1.55
C LEU A 33 0.37 23.04 0.10
N ILE A 34 -0.55 22.32 -0.53
CA ILE A 34 -0.44 21.93 -1.95
C ILE A 34 -0.43 23.21 -2.81
N GLY A 35 -1.33 24.16 -2.57
CA GLY A 35 -1.41 25.43 -3.29
C GLY A 35 -0.14 26.25 -3.16
N ALA A 36 0.42 26.36 -1.97
CA ALA A 36 1.69 27.05 -1.72
C ALA A 36 2.87 26.43 -2.48
N VAL A 37 2.83 25.12 -2.69
CA VAL A 37 3.89 24.37 -3.41
C VAL A 37 3.60 24.24 -4.91
N SER A 38 2.32 24.33 -5.37
CA SER A 38 1.88 24.00 -6.74
C SER A 38 1.51 25.17 -7.62
N GLY A 39 1.44 26.38 -7.11
CA GLY A 39 1.01 27.51 -7.92
C GLY A 39 -0.47 27.49 -8.37
N GLY A 40 -1.36 26.81 -7.63
CA GLY A 40 -2.82 27.00 -7.74
C GLY A 40 -3.63 25.97 -8.55
N GLY A 41 -3.10 24.80 -8.85
CA GLY A 41 -3.88 23.71 -9.47
C GLY A 41 -4.83 23.04 -8.47
N HIS A 42 -6.13 22.95 -8.81
CA HIS A 42 -7.09 22.13 -8.05
C HIS A 42 -7.01 20.70 -8.60
N GLY A 43 -6.34 19.79 -7.87
CA GLY A 43 -6.23 18.38 -8.27
C GLY A 43 -7.58 17.67 -8.24
N ASP A 44 -7.90 16.97 -9.31
CA ASP A 44 -9.00 16.00 -9.36
C ASP A 44 -8.65 14.78 -8.49
N ALA A 45 -9.65 14.05 -8.01
CA ALA A 45 -9.45 12.84 -7.19
C ALA A 45 -8.67 11.74 -7.94
N GLU A 46 -8.54 11.82 -9.25
CA GLU A 46 -7.74 10.93 -10.09
C GLU A 46 -6.33 11.50 -10.41
N ASP A 47 -6.05 12.75 -10.05
CA ASP A 47 -4.73 13.36 -10.25
C ASP A 47 -3.67 12.63 -9.38
N PRO A 48 -2.63 12.02 -9.97
CA PRO A 48 -1.57 11.33 -9.22
C PRO A 48 -0.91 12.19 -8.16
N GLU A 49 -0.82 13.51 -8.36
CA GLU A 49 -0.24 14.43 -7.39
C GLU A 49 -1.15 14.69 -6.18
N PHE A 50 -2.47 14.58 -6.36
CA PHE A 50 -3.45 14.84 -5.31
C PHE A 50 -3.85 13.57 -4.54
N VAL A 51 -3.84 12.41 -5.20
CA VAL A 51 -4.28 11.12 -4.61
C VAL A 51 -3.51 10.78 -3.33
N GLN A 52 -2.18 10.89 -3.36
CA GLN A 52 -1.37 10.54 -2.19
C GLN A 52 -1.61 11.49 -1.01
N PRO A 53 -1.55 12.82 -1.16
CA PRO A 53 -1.91 13.76 -0.09
C PRO A 53 -3.33 13.53 0.47
N ALA A 54 -4.30 13.26 -0.39
CA ALA A 54 -5.67 13.02 0.04
C ALA A 54 -5.80 11.72 0.86
N LEU A 55 -5.14 10.65 0.44
CA LEU A 55 -5.09 9.39 1.21
C LEU A 55 -4.39 9.57 2.56
N PHE A 56 -3.31 10.36 2.61
CA PHE A 56 -2.64 10.71 3.86
C PHE A 56 -3.61 11.39 4.84
N VAL A 57 -4.31 12.44 4.38
CA VAL A 57 -5.29 13.17 5.20
C VAL A 57 -6.39 12.25 5.71
N VAL A 58 -6.96 11.40 4.84
CA VAL A 58 -8.02 10.46 5.21
C VAL A 58 -7.52 9.44 6.25
N GLY A 59 -6.34 8.87 6.06
CA GLY A 59 -5.75 7.95 7.01
C GLY A 59 -5.52 8.57 8.39
N VAL A 60 -4.95 9.78 8.43
CA VAL A 60 -4.72 10.54 9.67
C VAL A 60 -6.04 10.94 10.33
N ALA A 61 -7.05 11.38 9.56
CA ALA A 61 -8.37 11.70 10.10
C ALA A 61 -9.06 10.49 10.73
N ALA A 62 -8.98 9.31 10.08
CA ALA A 62 -9.52 8.06 10.62
C ALA A 62 -8.80 7.64 11.91
N ALA A 63 -7.45 7.77 11.94
CA ALA A 63 -6.67 7.51 13.15
C ALA A 63 -7.04 8.46 14.29
N THR A 64 -7.20 9.76 13.98
CA THR A 64 -7.63 10.77 14.96
C THR A 64 -9.03 10.47 15.52
N ALA A 65 -9.95 10.02 14.66
CA ALA A 65 -11.28 9.61 15.09
C ALA A 65 -11.21 8.41 16.05
N LEU A 66 -10.39 7.39 15.72
CA LEU A 66 -10.27 6.19 16.54
C LEU A 66 -9.60 6.46 17.89
N LEU A 67 -8.58 7.32 17.95
CA LEU A 67 -7.88 7.72 19.18
C LEU A 67 -8.78 8.38 20.23
N ARG A 68 -9.96 8.88 19.84
CA ARG A 68 -10.95 9.42 20.80
C ARG A 68 -11.67 8.33 21.58
N HIS A 69 -11.64 7.09 21.11
CA HIS A 69 -12.45 5.99 21.63
C HIS A 69 -11.59 4.77 22.03
N GLU A 70 -10.40 4.64 21.53
CA GLU A 70 -9.51 3.51 21.77
C GLU A 70 -8.08 3.98 22.06
N PRO A 71 -7.29 3.17 22.80
CA PRO A 71 -5.89 3.47 23.03
C PRO A 71 -5.09 3.45 21.69
N ALA A 72 -3.92 4.06 21.73
CA ALA A 72 -2.97 4.03 20.63
C ALA A 72 -2.67 2.58 20.16
N PRO A 73 -2.29 2.39 18.91
CA PRO A 73 -2.01 1.06 18.36
C PRO A 73 -0.79 0.43 19.05
N ALA A 74 -0.72 -0.90 19.03
CA ALA A 74 0.48 -1.63 19.43
C ALA A 74 1.60 -1.49 18.38
N ALA A 75 1.20 -1.47 17.11
CA ALA A 75 2.07 -1.31 15.97
C ALA A 75 1.30 -0.70 14.79
N VAL A 76 2.05 -0.27 13.79
CA VAL A 76 1.50 0.26 12.53
C VAL A 76 2.14 -0.42 11.33
N ILE A 77 1.36 -0.54 10.23
CA ILE A 77 1.80 -1.01 8.93
C ILE A 77 1.29 -0.02 7.88
N GLY A 78 2.17 0.48 7.02
CA GLY A 78 1.78 1.28 5.87
C GLY A 78 2.00 0.51 4.57
N HIS A 79 0.96 0.33 3.76
CA HIS A 79 1.13 -0.24 2.43
C HIS A 79 1.69 0.83 1.48
N SER A 80 2.96 0.71 1.11
CA SER A 80 3.63 1.68 0.23
C SER A 80 3.49 3.11 0.78
N PHE A 81 2.76 3.98 0.08
CA PHE A 81 2.49 5.35 0.49
C PHE A 81 1.83 5.46 1.88
N GLY A 82 1.01 4.50 2.27
CA GLY A 82 0.34 4.48 3.58
C GLY A 82 1.28 4.57 4.78
N GLU A 83 2.59 4.34 4.58
CA GLU A 83 3.60 4.41 5.62
C GLU A 83 3.73 5.83 6.22
N PHE A 84 3.50 6.88 5.43
CA PHE A 84 3.50 8.26 5.94
C PHE A 84 2.36 8.52 6.91
N ALA A 85 1.15 8.05 6.61
CA ALA A 85 0.00 8.15 7.51
C ALA A 85 0.18 7.26 8.75
N ALA A 86 0.77 6.07 8.60
CA ALA A 86 1.10 5.17 9.68
C ALA A 86 2.07 5.81 10.69
N LEU A 87 3.14 6.42 10.20
CA LEU A 87 4.14 7.12 11.01
C LEU A 87 3.57 8.37 11.68
N THR A 88 2.69 9.11 11.01
CA THR A 88 1.99 10.25 11.62
C THR A 88 1.05 9.80 12.73
N ALA A 89 0.28 8.74 12.52
CA ALA A 89 -0.59 8.16 13.53
C ALA A 89 0.19 7.58 14.72
N ALA A 90 1.41 7.10 14.50
CA ALA A 90 2.32 6.64 15.55
C ALA A 90 3.10 7.78 16.24
N GLY A 91 2.90 9.04 15.85
CA GLY A 91 3.56 10.21 16.42
C GLY A 91 5.02 10.43 15.95
N ALA A 92 5.49 9.65 14.99
CA ALA A 92 6.84 9.78 14.43
C ALA A 92 6.98 10.96 13.48
N LEU A 93 5.92 11.29 12.73
CA LEU A 93 5.90 12.42 11.81
C LEU A 93 4.85 13.45 12.26
N PRO A 94 5.19 14.73 12.48
CA PRO A 94 4.21 15.80 12.58
C PRO A 94 3.34 15.82 11.32
N PHE A 95 2.05 16.18 11.47
CA PHE A 95 1.10 16.18 10.34
C PHE A 95 1.61 17.01 9.15
N GLU A 96 2.05 18.22 9.40
CA GLU A 96 2.55 19.13 8.36
C GLU A 96 3.77 18.53 7.64
N THR A 97 4.73 17.98 8.39
CA THR A 97 5.90 17.30 7.80
C THR A 97 5.49 16.11 6.96
N GLY A 98 4.61 15.23 7.48
CA GLY A 98 4.10 14.08 6.75
C GLY A 98 3.38 14.47 5.47
N LEU A 99 2.55 15.53 5.52
CA LEU A 99 1.83 16.03 4.35
C LEU A 99 2.78 16.64 3.30
N ARG A 100 3.77 17.43 3.70
CA ARG A 100 4.79 17.96 2.79
C ARG A 100 5.55 16.85 2.07
N LEU A 101 5.97 15.82 2.80
CA LEU A 101 6.63 14.65 2.23
C LEU A 101 5.71 13.87 1.29
N ALA A 102 4.41 13.75 1.63
CA ALA A 102 3.40 13.12 0.78
C ALA A 102 3.25 13.84 -0.56
N VAL A 103 3.15 15.18 -0.53
CA VAL A 103 3.07 16.02 -1.75
C VAL A 103 4.34 15.89 -2.58
N LEU A 104 5.51 15.99 -1.95
CA LEU A 104 6.79 15.87 -2.65
C LEU A 104 6.92 14.49 -3.32
N ARG A 105 6.61 13.42 -2.59
CA ARG A 105 6.68 12.06 -3.12
C ARG A 105 5.74 11.87 -4.32
N ALA A 106 4.49 12.31 -4.19
CA ALA A 106 3.51 12.22 -5.27
C ALA A 106 4.01 12.88 -6.55
N ARG A 107 4.54 14.09 -6.44
CA ARG A 107 5.11 14.85 -7.56
C ARG A 107 6.37 14.23 -8.14
N ALA A 108 7.30 13.82 -7.27
CA ALA A 108 8.53 13.17 -7.72
C ALA A 108 8.23 11.90 -8.52
N MET A 109 7.22 11.14 -8.11
CA MET A 109 6.76 9.95 -8.85
C MET A 109 5.99 10.32 -10.12
N ALA A 110 5.09 11.32 -10.09
CA ALA A 110 4.34 11.76 -11.26
C ALA A 110 5.26 12.25 -12.40
N ARG A 111 6.38 12.91 -12.06
CA ARG A 111 7.41 13.28 -13.05
C ARG A 111 8.10 12.08 -13.72
N ARG A 112 7.91 10.87 -13.21
CA ARG A 112 8.38 9.61 -13.81
C ARG A 112 7.32 8.92 -14.65
N ALA A 113 6.15 9.58 -14.84
CA ALA A 113 5.13 9.06 -15.73
C ALA A 113 5.68 8.89 -17.15
N ASP A 114 5.56 7.69 -17.69
CA ASP A 114 5.99 7.33 -19.04
C ASP A 114 5.02 6.28 -19.58
N THR A 115 4.47 6.53 -20.76
CA THR A 115 3.56 5.58 -21.44
C THR A 115 4.21 4.25 -21.79
N ARG A 116 5.54 4.19 -21.74
CA ARG A 116 6.32 2.95 -21.96
C ARG A 116 6.48 2.11 -20.71
N THR A 117 5.99 2.57 -19.54
CA THR A 117 6.07 1.84 -18.28
C THR A 117 4.73 1.77 -17.59
N GLY A 118 4.58 0.83 -16.66
CA GLY A 118 3.34 0.66 -15.92
C GLY A 118 3.43 -0.44 -14.87
N MET A 119 2.25 -0.88 -14.43
CA MET A 119 2.09 -1.89 -13.40
C MET A 119 0.95 -2.85 -13.74
N LEU A 120 1.07 -4.10 -13.32
CA LEU A 120 0.13 -5.17 -13.59
C LEU A 120 -0.15 -5.97 -12.31
N ALA A 121 -1.40 -6.07 -11.89
CA ALA A 121 -1.80 -6.94 -10.79
C ALA A 121 -2.06 -8.37 -11.29
N VAL A 122 -1.44 -9.34 -10.64
CA VAL A 122 -1.58 -10.78 -10.88
C VAL A 122 -2.24 -11.41 -9.67
N LEU A 123 -3.35 -12.13 -9.87
CA LEU A 123 -4.12 -12.80 -8.84
C LEU A 123 -4.21 -14.29 -9.15
N GLY A 124 -4.02 -15.14 -8.13
CA GLY A 124 -4.16 -16.58 -8.22
C GLY A 124 -2.87 -17.36 -8.47
N LEU A 125 -1.73 -16.66 -8.52
CA LEU A 125 -0.40 -17.29 -8.53
C LEU A 125 0.36 -16.93 -7.27
N ALA A 126 1.17 -17.88 -6.78
CA ALA A 126 2.08 -17.60 -5.68
C ALA A 126 3.18 -16.63 -6.09
N PRO A 127 3.72 -15.80 -5.18
CA PRO A 127 4.79 -14.85 -5.48
C PRO A 127 6.03 -15.48 -6.14
N ALA A 128 6.36 -16.73 -5.80
CA ALA A 128 7.47 -17.46 -6.40
C ALA A 128 7.22 -17.75 -7.90
N GLU A 129 5.98 -18.10 -8.27
CA GLU A 129 5.60 -18.34 -9.68
C GLU A 129 5.66 -17.05 -10.50
N VAL A 130 5.19 -15.94 -9.92
CA VAL A 130 5.27 -14.61 -10.57
C VAL A 130 6.72 -14.16 -10.71
N ARG A 131 7.57 -14.44 -9.71
CA ARG A 131 9.01 -14.15 -9.77
C ARG A 131 9.68 -14.93 -10.90
N ALA A 132 9.33 -16.20 -11.09
CA ALA A 132 9.82 -17.02 -12.20
C ALA A 132 9.40 -16.45 -13.56
N VAL A 133 8.14 -15.99 -13.70
CA VAL A 133 7.69 -15.28 -14.93
C VAL A 133 8.55 -14.05 -15.21
N CYS A 134 8.80 -13.21 -14.21
CA CYS A 134 9.64 -12.02 -14.39
C CYS A 134 11.08 -12.38 -14.82
N ALA A 135 11.64 -13.44 -14.23
CA ALA A 135 12.98 -13.91 -14.56
C ALA A 135 13.07 -14.44 -16.01
N ASP A 136 12.10 -15.24 -16.42
CA ASP A 136 12.02 -15.80 -17.79
C ASP A 136 12.02 -14.67 -18.83
N ILE A 137 11.18 -13.62 -18.63
CA ILE A 137 11.09 -12.48 -19.54
C ILE A 137 12.40 -11.71 -19.58
N THR A 138 12.98 -11.40 -18.44
CA THR A 138 14.23 -10.63 -18.35
C THR A 138 15.39 -11.36 -18.99
N GLN A 139 15.43 -12.70 -18.96
CA GLN A 139 16.42 -13.50 -19.66
C GLN A 139 16.26 -13.46 -21.18
N VAL A 140 15.03 -13.42 -21.68
CA VAL A 140 14.72 -13.41 -23.13
C VAL A 140 14.97 -12.04 -23.75
N THR A 141 14.56 -10.96 -23.06
CA THR A 141 14.70 -9.59 -23.56
C THR A 141 16.14 -9.04 -23.46
N GLY A 142 16.98 -9.68 -22.66
CA GLY A 142 18.42 -9.52 -22.61
C GLY A 142 18.95 -8.09 -22.52
N ASN A 143 19.16 -7.42 -23.62
CA ASN A 143 19.79 -6.10 -23.70
C ASN A 143 18.92 -4.99 -24.30
N ASP A 144 17.66 -5.26 -24.63
CA ASP A 144 16.80 -4.30 -25.34
C ASP A 144 16.17 -3.24 -24.42
N GLY A 145 16.58 -3.21 -23.13
CA GLY A 145 16.09 -2.23 -22.15
C GLY A 145 14.70 -2.57 -21.59
N ASP A 146 14.07 -3.64 -22.05
CA ASP A 146 12.80 -4.12 -21.50
C ASP A 146 13.05 -4.90 -20.20
N PHE A 147 12.24 -4.62 -19.19
CA PHE A 147 12.31 -5.34 -17.92
C PHE A 147 10.94 -5.43 -17.27
N VAL A 148 10.77 -6.45 -16.44
CA VAL A 148 9.64 -6.60 -15.51
C VAL A 148 10.14 -7.21 -14.21
N GLN A 149 9.65 -6.68 -13.09
CA GLN A 149 9.97 -7.21 -11.77
C GLN A 149 8.78 -7.13 -10.83
N ILE A 150 8.83 -7.87 -9.73
CA ILE A 150 7.87 -7.72 -8.65
C ILE A 150 7.99 -6.31 -8.06
N SER A 151 6.86 -5.64 -7.92
CA SER A 151 6.68 -4.34 -7.28
C SER A 151 6.04 -4.50 -5.89
N ASN A 152 5.00 -5.35 -5.78
CA ASN A 152 4.34 -5.60 -4.50
C ASN A 152 4.00 -7.08 -4.34
N ILE A 153 4.21 -7.59 -3.13
CA ILE A 153 3.66 -8.87 -2.66
C ILE A 153 2.59 -8.53 -1.62
N ASN A 154 1.33 -8.63 -2.04
CA ASN A 154 0.21 -8.18 -1.21
C ASN A 154 -0.34 -9.29 -0.31
N SER A 155 -0.36 -10.52 -0.82
CA SER A 155 -0.86 -11.73 -0.13
C SER A 155 -0.26 -12.98 -0.77
N PRO A 156 -0.52 -14.19 -0.25
CA PRO A 156 -0.07 -15.44 -0.88
C PRO A 156 -0.48 -15.62 -2.34
N SER A 157 -1.56 -14.97 -2.80
CA SER A 157 -2.08 -15.10 -4.16
C SER A 157 -2.22 -13.78 -4.92
N GLN A 158 -1.77 -12.67 -4.37
CA GLN A 158 -1.84 -11.37 -5.04
C GLN A 158 -0.46 -10.69 -5.08
N THR A 159 0.07 -10.57 -6.30
CA THR A 159 1.35 -9.92 -6.59
C THR A 159 1.14 -8.82 -7.62
N VAL A 160 1.89 -7.73 -7.52
CA VAL A 160 1.97 -6.70 -8.56
C VAL A 160 3.36 -6.73 -9.16
N VAL A 161 3.42 -6.66 -10.49
CA VAL A 161 4.66 -6.48 -11.24
C VAL A 161 4.68 -5.10 -11.88
N ALA A 162 5.87 -4.55 -12.07
CA ALA A 162 6.09 -3.28 -12.72
C ALA A 162 7.25 -3.39 -13.69
N GLY A 163 7.18 -2.63 -14.81
CA GLY A 163 8.17 -2.72 -15.86
C GLY A 163 7.78 -1.93 -17.10
N THR A 164 8.43 -2.25 -18.21
CA THR A 164 8.08 -1.70 -19.52
C THR A 164 6.79 -2.30 -20.04
N THR A 165 6.07 -1.54 -20.88
CA THR A 165 4.76 -1.95 -21.41
C THR A 165 4.86 -3.26 -22.20
N ALA A 166 5.93 -3.45 -22.99
CA ALA A 166 6.18 -4.68 -23.73
C ALA A 166 6.36 -5.88 -22.79
N ALA A 167 7.29 -5.79 -21.82
CA ALA A 167 7.54 -6.85 -20.84
C ALA A 167 6.31 -7.15 -19.96
N LEU A 168 5.48 -6.15 -19.66
CA LEU A 168 4.22 -6.34 -18.94
C LEU A 168 3.17 -7.09 -19.77
N ALA A 169 3.15 -6.92 -21.10
CA ALA A 169 2.27 -7.69 -21.98
C ALA A 169 2.67 -9.17 -21.97
N ASP A 170 3.96 -9.47 -22.12
CA ASP A 170 4.49 -10.83 -22.04
C ASP A 170 4.23 -11.47 -20.67
N ALA A 171 4.42 -10.70 -19.60
CA ALA A 171 4.13 -11.15 -18.24
C ALA A 171 2.63 -11.49 -18.06
N ALA A 172 1.75 -10.69 -18.66
CA ALA A 172 0.32 -10.96 -18.61
C ALA A 172 -0.05 -12.28 -19.31
N GLU A 173 0.54 -12.58 -20.46
CA GLU A 173 0.30 -13.82 -21.21
C GLU A 173 0.85 -15.03 -20.45
N LEU A 174 2.10 -14.97 -19.99
CA LEU A 174 2.71 -16.05 -19.23
C LEU A 174 2.01 -16.33 -17.89
N CYS A 175 1.60 -15.29 -17.17
CA CYS A 175 0.83 -15.48 -15.94
C CYS A 175 -0.52 -16.16 -16.21
N ARG A 176 -1.24 -15.80 -17.28
CA ARG A 176 -2.48 -16.48 -17.66
C ARG A 176 -2.23 -17.93 -18.05
N ALA A 177 -1.19 -18.21 -18.83
CA ALA A 177 -0.80 -19.55 -19.21
C ALA A 177 -0.44 -20.43 -18.02
N ARG A 178 0.10 -19.84 -16.92
CA ARG A 178 0.38 -20.51 -15.65
C ARG A 178 -0.83 -20.61 -14.71
N GLY A 179 -2.02 -20.18 -15.14
CA GLY A 179 -3.27 -20.34 -14.38
C GLY A 179 -3.62 -19.16 -13.47
N ALA A 180 -3.06 -17.95 -13.70
CA ALA A 180 -3.50 -16.78 -12.97
C ALA A 180 -5.02 -16.58 -13.12
N PHE A 181 -5.72 -16.45 -11.99
CA PHE A 181 -7.17 -16.24 -11.97
C PHE A 181 -7.56 -14.91 -12.64
N ARG A 182 -6.76 -13.87 -12.42
CA ARG A 182 -6.94 -12.55 -13.01
C ARG A 182 -5.61 -11.85 -13.20
N VAL A 183 -5.47 -11.19 -14.34
CA VAL A 183 -4.34 -10.31 -14.66
C VAL A 183 -4.92 -8.98 -15.12
N ARG A 184 -4.58 -7.88 -14.41
CA ARG A 184 -5.20 -6.57 -14.63
C ARG A 184 -4.16 -5.44 -14.64
N PRO A 185 -4.07 -4.63 -15.70
CA PRO A 185 -3.32 -3.39 -15.69
C PRO A 185 -3.82 -2.44 -14.60
N LEU A 186 -2.89 -1.77 -13.92
CA LEU A 186 -3.21 -0.72 -12.96
C LEU A 186 -3.18 0.66 -13.64
N ARG A 187 -4.03 1.57 -13.21
CA ARG A 187 -4.03 2.96 -13.68
C ARG A 187 -2.94 3.78 -12.97
N ILE A 188 -1.70 3.33 -13.10
CA ILE A 188 -0.52 3.97 -12.53
C ILE A 188 0.48 4.12 -13.69
N PRO A 189 0.80 5.35 -14.13
CA PRO A 189 1.56 5.59 -15.35
C PRO A 189 3.08 5.56 -15.12
N TYR A 190 3.55 4.77 -14.16
CA TYR A 190 4.97 4.59 -13.86
C TYR A 190 5.23 3.24 -13.19
N ALA A 191 6.46 2.75 -13.32
CA ALA A 191 6.89 1.50 -12.70
C ALA A 191 7.32 1.76 -11.24
N ALA A 192 6.35 1.88 -10.30
CA ALA A 192 6.62 2.09 -8.89
C ALA A 192 7.39 0.92 -8.27
N HIS A 193 8.18 1.22 -7.24
CA HIS A 193 8.95 0.23 -6.48
C HIS A 193 9.99 -0.54 -7.33
N THR A 194 10.52 0.13 -8.34
CA THR A 194 11.59 -0.36 -9.22
C THR A 194 12.75 0.63 -9.27
N PRO A 195 13.94 0.24 -9.77
CA PRO A 195 15.07 1.15 -9.94
C PRO A 195 14.76 2.40 -10.77
N LEU A 196 13.74 2.38 -11.62
CA LEU A 196 13.29 3.57 -12.38
C LEU A 196 12.82 4.72 -11.49
N MET A 197 12.48 4.44 -10.23
CA MET A 197 12.12 5.46 -9.25
C MET A 197 13.35 6.09 -8.55
N ALA A 198 14.57 5.72 -8.92
CA ALA A 198 15.78 6.25 -8.28
C ALA A 198 15.87 7.80 -8.27
N PRO A 199 15.51 8.53 -9.33
CA PRO A 199 15.48 9.99 -9.27
C PRO A 199 14.45 10.53 -8.26
N ALA A 200 13.26 9.94 -8.20
CA ALA A 200 12.24 10.31 -7.21
C ALA A 200 12.68 9.96 -5.77
N ALA A 201 13.39 8.84 -5.60
CA ALA A 201 13.97 8.45 -4.32
C ALA A 201 15.06 9.43 -3.86
N ALA A 202 15.86 9.99 -4.77
CA ALA A 202 16.86 10.99 -4.45
C ALA A 202 16.22 12.29 -3.94
N GLU A 203 15.14 12.74 -4.57
CA GLU A 203 14.38 13.91 -4.11
C GLU A 203 13.76 13.69 -2.73
N LEU A 204 13.15 12.51 -2.51
CA LEU A 204 12.60 12.16 -1.20
C LEU A 204 13.69 12.07 -0.13
N ARG A 205 14.86 11.52 -0.45
CA ARG A 205 16.02 11.46 0.44
C ARG A 205 16.47 12.85 0.89
N ALA A 206 16.57 13.78 -0.05
CA ALA A 206 16.94 15.17 0.25
C ALA A 206 15.93 15.83 1.21
N ALA A 207 14.62 15.64 0.97
CA ALA A 207 13.59 16.18 1.83
C ALA A 207 13.54 15.53 3.22
N LEU A 208 13.88 14.24 3.30
CA LEU A 208 13.93 13.52 4.56
C LEU A 208 15.16 13.86 5.40
N ALA A 209 16.23 14.40 4.81
CA ALA A 209 17.45 14.75 5.55
C ALA A 209 17.16 15.74 6.70
N ASP A 210 16.31 16.74 6.46
CA ASP A 210 15.95 17.77 7.41
C ASP A 210 14.59 17.53 8.09
N ALA A 211 13.93 16.41 7.78
CA ALA A 211 12.63 16.11 8.36
C ALA A 211 12.73 15.67 9.82
N ASP A 212 11.89 16.24 10.68
CA ASP A 212 11.74 15.84 12.07
C ASP A 212 11.04 14.47 12.13
N ILE A 213 11.82 13.40 12.18
CA ILE A 213 11.33 12.04 12.41
C ILE A 213 11.66 11.67 13.85
N ARG A 214 10.63 11.42 14.65
CA ARG A 214 10.72 11.09 16.06
C ARG A 214 10.60 9.60 16.28
N VAL A 215 10.99 9.15 17.46
CA VAL A 215 10.73 7.78 17.91
C VAL A 215 9.21 7.56 17.94
N PRO A 216 8.65 6.63 17.17
CA PRO A 216 7.21 6.36 17.17
C PRO A 216 6.75 5.74 18.50
N ALA A 217 5.56 6.11 18.95
CA ALA A 217 4.92 5.49 20.12
C ALA A 217 4.48 4.04 19.84
N ALA A 218 4.31 3.67 18.56
CA ALA A 218 4.00 2.32 18.09
C ALA A 218 5.03 1.93 17.03
N LYS A 219 5.57 0.71 17.13
CA LYS A 219 6.57 0.20 16.15
C LYS A 219 5.98 0.12 14.75
N LEU A 220 6.79 0.47 13.75
CA LEU A 220 6.49 0.23 12.35
C LEU A 220 6.94 -1.18 11.96
N TYR A 221 6.04 -2.03 11.45
CA TYR A 221 6.42 -3.20 10.68
C TYR A 221 6.66 -2.77 9.23
N SER A 222 7.91 -2.87 8.81
CA SER A 222 8.32 -2.46 7.46
C SER A 222 7.87 -3.46 6.41
N CYS A 223 7.19 -2.97 5.37
CA CYS A 223 6.90 -3.78 4.17
C CYS A 223 8.12 -4.03 3.27
N LEU A 224 9.32 -3.61 3.66
CA LEU A 224 10.56 -3.94 2.92
C LEU A 224 11.35 -5.07 3.57
N THR A 225 11.29 -5.18 4.89
CA THR A 225 12.09 -6.15 5.66
C THR A 225 11.24 -7.13 6.45
N GLY A 226 9.96 -6.84 6.69
CA GLY A 226 9.12 -7.57 7.62
C GLY A 226 9.45 -7.30 9.10
N GLU A 227 10.51 -6.54 9.39
CA GLU A 227 10.95 -6.28 10.76
C GLU A 227 10.21 -5.10 11.39
N ALA A 228 9.99 -5.17 12.70
CA ALA A 228 9.47 -4.07 13.48
C ALA A 228 10.59 -3.11 13.89
N THR A 229 10.41 -1.82 13.64
CA THR A 229 11.37 -0.78 14.03
C THR A 229 10.69 0.39 14.72
N ALA A 230 11.44 1.06 15.61
CA ALA A 230 11.11 2.36 16.19
C ALA A 230 12.28 3.35 16.04
N ASP A 231 13.32 2.97 15.34
CA ASP A 231 14.51 3.79 15.10
C ASP A 231 14.22 4.83 13.99
N PRO A 232 14.30 6.14 14.29
CA PRO A 232 14.05 7.21 13.32
C PRO A 232 14.97 7.18 12.09
N ASP A 233 16.24 6.83 12.26
CA ASP A 233 17.20 6.78 11.14
C ASP A 233 16.90 5.57 10.25
N ARG A 234 16.55 4.46 10.84
CA ARG A 234 16.09 3.29 10.09
C ARG A 234 14.79 3.57 9.33
N ILE A 235 13.83 4.24 9.95
CA ILE A 235 12.58 4.68 9.31
C ILE A 235 12.89 5.58 8.12
N ARG A 236 13.77 6.56 8.27
CA ARG A 236 14.21 7.46 7.19
C ARG A 236 14.77 6.68 6.00
N GLU A 237 15.65 5.73 6.27
CA GLU A 237 16.23 4.87 5.25
C GLU A 237 15.15 4.03 4.51
N LEU A 238 14.23 3.39 5.26
CA LEU A 238 13.18 2.55 4.72
C LEU A 238 12.22 3.33 3.82
N LEU A 239 11.83 4.56 4.20
CA LEU A 239 10.99 5.43 3.36
C LEU A 239 11.62 5.71 1.99
N VAL A 240 12.94 5.91 1.95
CA VAL A 240 13.66 6.11 0.69
C VAL A 240 13.77 4.81 -0.11
N LEU A 241 14.17 3.71 0.54
CA LEU A 241 14.32 2.41 -0.10
C LEU A 241 13.00 1.90 -0.68
N GLY A 242 11.88 2.19 -0.01
CA GLY A 242 10.54 1.85 -0.47
C GLY A 242 10.17 2.46 -1.83
N MET A 243 10.88 3.47 -2.29
CA MET A 243 10.66 4.01 -3.64
C MET A 243 11.16 3.06 -4.75
N THR A 244 12.24 2.34 -4.49
CA THR A 244 12.98 1.55 -5.50
C THR A 244 13.00 0.05 -5.27
N ARG A 245 12.43 -0.41 -4.16
CA ARG A 245 12.39 -1.83 -3.78
C ARG A 245 10.95 -2.34 -3.65
N PRO A 246 10.71 -3.62 -3.88
CA PRO A 246 9.39 -4.24 -3.71
C PRO A 246 8.84 -4.03 -2.31
N VAL A 247 7.53 -3.77 -2.24
CA VAL A 247 6.75 -3.69 -1.01
C VAL A 247 6.18 -5.08 -0.72
N ASP A 248 6.57 -5.69 0.39
CA ASP A 248 6.07 -7.00 0.84
C ASP A 248 5.15 -6.83 2.05
N PHE A 249 3.88 -6.54 1.76
CA PHE A 249 2.85 -6.39 2.78
C PHE A 249 2.52 -7.74 3.45
N HIS A 250 2.57 -8.83 2.69
CA HIS A 250 2.36 -10.18 3.20
C HIS A 250 3.36 -10.50 4.33
N THR A 251 4.65 -10.27 4.12
CA THR A 251 5.68 -10.51 5.13
C THR A 251 5.50 -9.61 6.37
N ALA A 252 5.15 -8.34 6.21
CA ALA A 252 4.92 -7.43 7.34
C ALA A 252 3.73 -7.88 8.21
N VAL A 253 2.63 -8.33 7.59
CA VAL A 253 1.45 -8.86 8.30
C VAL A 253 1.79 -10.17 9.02
N THR A 254 2.51 -11.09 8.35
CA THR A 254 2.95 -12.35 8.93
C THR A 254 3.86 -12.12 10.15
N ALA A 255 4.83 -11.22 10.04
CA ALA A 255 5.71 -10.86 11.16
C ALA A 255 4.93 -10.31 12.35
N ALA A 256 3.99 -9.37 12.12
CA ALA A 256 3.13 -8.86 13.17
C ALA A 256 2.29 -9.98 13.84
N ALA A 257 1.82 -10.94 13.06
CA ALA A 257 1.08 -12.08 13.60
C ALA A 257 1.99 -13.03 14.42
N HIS A 258 3.22 -13.27 13.99
CA HIS A 258 4.21 -14.07 14.73
C HIS A 258 4.57 -13.40 16.07
N ASP A 259 4.62 -12.07 16.13
CA ASP A 259 4.81 -11.32 17.38
C ASP A 259 3.55 -11.30 18.28
N GLY A 260 2.53 -12.09 17.93
CA GLY A 260 1.34 -12.29 18.75
C GLY A 260 0.19 -11.33 18.48
N HIS A 261 0.28 -10.44 17.49
CA HIS A 261 -0.84 -9.59 17.12
C HIS A 261 -1.97 -10.38 16.47
N ARG A 262 -3.21 -10.14 16.91
CA ARG A 262 -4.42 -10.86 16.44
C ARG A 262 -5.55 -9.91 16.02
N SER A 263 -5.32 -8.60 16.14
CA SER A 263 -6.31 -7.58 15.81
C SER A 263 -5.70 -6.57 14.85
N PHE A 264 -6.33 -6.42 13.68
CA PHE A 264 -5.87 -5.55 12.61
C PHE A 264 -6.98 -4.59 12.22
N VAL A 265 -6.65 -3.30 12.15
CA VAL A 265 -7.60 -2.23 11.84
C VAL A 265 -7.11 -1.49 10.62
N GLU A 266 -7.89 -1.49 9.54
CA GLU A 266 -7.63 -0.66 8.37
C GLU A 266 -8.23 0.73 8.59
N LEU A 267 -7.38 1.76 8.46
CA LEU A 267 -7.73 3.17 8.60
C LEU A 267 -7.59 3.85 7.24
N GLY A 268 -8.71 4.23 6.64
CA GLY A 268 -8.61 4.77 5.28
C GLY A 268 -9.93 5.06 4.60
N PRO A 269 -9.96 5.05 3.27
CA PRO A 269 -11.05 5.61 2.47
C PRO A 269 -12.37 4.82 2.52
N GLY A 270 -12.45 3.73 3.26
CA GLY A 270 -13.69 3.00 3.48
C GLY A 270 -13.90 1.78 2.57
N SER A 271 -15.14 1.33 2.49
CA SER A 271 -15.52 0.09 1.80
C SER A 271 -15.47 0.26 0.26
N PRO A 272 -14.99 -0.76 -0.50
CA PRO A 272 -14.44 -1.99 0.04
C PRO A 272 -13.07 -1.79 0.67
N ALA A 273 -12.85 -2.39 1.84
CA ALA A 273 -11.54 -2.41 2.48
C ALA A 273 -10.50 -3.05 1.55
N ARG A 274 -9.30 -2.48 1.49
CA ARG A 274 -8.25 -2.94 0.58
C ARG A 274 -7.29 -3.91 1.25
N LEU A 275 -6.92 -3.62 2.50
CA LEU A 275 -5.91 -4.39 3.22
C LEU A 275 -6.51 -5.55 4.02
N LEU A 276 -7.73 -5.41 4.57
CA LEU A 276 -8.33 -6.46 5.40
C LEU A 276 -8.54 -7.77 4.68
N GLY A 277 -8.91 -7.73 3.38
CA GLY A 277 -8.99 -8.93 2.56
C GLY A 277 -7.64 -9.65 2.41
N LEU A 278 -6.57 -8.88 2.19
CA LEU A 278 -5.20 -9.39 2.08
C LEU A 278 -4.70 -9.98 3.41
N VAL A 279 -5.02 -9.31 4.54
CA VAL A 279 -4.72 -9.82 5.89
C VAL A 279 -5.46 -11.12 6.16
N GLY A 280 -6.75 -11.18 5.83
CA GLY A 280 -7.54 -12.40 5.99
C GLY A 280 -6.96 -13.58 5.22
N GLU A 281 -6.54 -13.34 3.98
CA GLU A 281 -5.89 -14.36 3.15
C GLU A 281 -4.51 -14.75 3.69
N THR A 282 -3.68 -13.76 4.07
CA THR A 282 -2.34 -14.00 4.63
C THR A 282 -2.41 -14.85 5.89
N LEU A 283 -3.37 -14.59 6.76
CA LEU A 283 -3.46 -15.23 8.06
C LEU A 283 -4.36 -16.48 8.10
N ALA A 284 -5.01 -16.85 6.99
CA ALA A 284 -6.00 -17.93 6.96
C ALA A 284 -5.47 -19.26 7.45
N ALA A 285 -4.20 -19.57 7.21
CA ALA A 285 -3.57 -20.82 7.62
C ALA A 285 -2.92 -20.75 9.02
N GLU A 286 -2.59 -19.56 9.52
CA GLU A 286 -1.73 -19.41 10.69
C GLU A 286 -2.46 -18.87 11.92
N VAL A 287 -3.49 -18.05 11.73
CA VAL A 287 -4.20 -17.38 12.81
C VAL A 287 -5.68 -17.74 12.79
N PRO A 288 -6.15 -18.54 13.75
CA PRO A 288 -7.58 -18.80 13.88
C PRO A 288 -8.34 -17.49 14.18
N SER A 289 -9.22 -17.09 13.26
CA SER A 289 -10.15 -15.96 13.43
C SER A 289 -9.48 -14.62 13.83
N PRO A 290 -8.61 -14.04 12.98
CA PRO A 290 -8.06 -12.71 13.26
C PRO A 290 -9.20 -11.69 13.37
N ARG A 291 -9.09 -10.74 14.30
CA ARG A 291 -10.07 -9.67 14.45
C ARG A 291 -9.74 -8.58 13.44
N LEU A 292 -10.58 -8.46 12.42
CA LEU A 292 -10.44 -7.50 11.34
C LEU A 292 -11.48 -6.39 11.48
N ARG A 293 -11.09 -5.14 11.31
CA ARG A 293 -11.97 -3.98 11.43
C ARG A 293 -11.58 -2.88 10.45
N LEU A 294 -12.58 -2.26 9.83
CA LEU A 294 -12.42 -1.05 9.02
C LEU A 294 -12.87 0.17 9.83
N VAL A 295 -12.13 1.27 9.74
CA VAL A 295 -12.51 2.58 10.25
C VAL A 295 -12.29 3.61 9.15
N SER A 296 -13.41 4.15 8.63
CA SER A 296 -13.44 5.17 7.58
C SER A 296 -14.39 6.31 7.93
N SER A 297 -14.98 6.30 9.15
CA SER A 297 -15.87 7.33 9.65
C SER A 297 -15.81 7.43 11.17
N ASP A 298 -16.24 8.57 11.73
CA ASP A 298 -16.36 8.76 13.18
C ASP A 298 -17.36 7.76 13.81
N ALA A 299 -18.39 7.36 13.06
CA ALA A 299 -19.37 6.37 13.52
C ALA A 299 -18.74 4.98 13.67
N GLU A 300 -17.90 4.56 12.71
CA GLU A 300 -17.18 3.30 12.78
C GLU A 300 -16.08 3.33 13.84
N ALA A 301 -15.46 4.48 14.10
CA ALA A 301 -14.50 4.66 15.18
C ALA A 301 -15.18 4.46 16.55
N LYS A 302 -16.39 5.00 16.75
CA LYS A 302 -17.16 4.91 18.00
C LYS A 302 -17.74 3.52 18.24
N THR A 303 -18.18 2.82 17.18
CA THR A 303 -18.88 1.54 17.32
C THR A 303 -18.12 0.43 16.60
N PRO A 304 -17.38 -0.41 17.32
CA PRO A 304 -16.61 -1.50 16.73
C PRO A 304 -17.56 -2.50 16.03
N ARG A 305 -17.44 -2.60 14.71
CA ARG A 305 -18.08 -3.67 13.93
C ARG A 305 -16.97 -4.55 13.34
N PRO A 306 -17.01 -5.87 13.55
CA PRO A 306 -16.05 -6.76 12.90
C PRO A 306 -16.23 -6.68 11.38
N PHE A 307 -15.10 -6.66 10.66
CA PHE A 307 -15.12 -6.75 9.20
C PHE A 307 -15.57 -8.15 8.80
N GLN A 308 -16.62 -8.21 8.03
CA GLN A 308 -17.02 -9.44 7.35
C GLN A 308 -16.44 -9.38 5.95
N ALA A 309 -15.41 -10.19 5.69
CA ALA A 309 -14.97 -10.44 4.33
C ALA A 309 -16.19 -10.94 3.54
N GLY A 310 -16.64 -10.18 2.55
CA GLY A 310 -17.62 -10.68 1.61
C GLY A 310 -17.11 -12.03 1.08
N ARG A 311 -18.00 -13.00 0.88
CA ARG A 311 -17.68 -14.34 0.35
C ARG A 311 -17.14 -14.25 -1.09
N SER A 312 -15.99 -13.61 -1.25
CA SER A 312 -15.16 -13.62 -2.45
C SER A 312 -13.88 -14.41 -2.16
N GLY A 313 -14.06 -15.58 -1.57
CA GLY A 313 -13.04 -16.61 -1.67
C GLY A 313 -12.83 -16.96 -3.14
N PRO A 314 -11.62 -17.33 -3.57
CA PRO A 314 -11.44 -17.87 -4.90
C PRO A 314 -12.46 -18.98 -5.09
N ARG A 315 -13.33 -18.85 -6.10
CA ARG A 315 -14.16 -19.99 -6.51
C ARG A 315 -13.17 -21.10 -6.83
N PRO A 316 -13.37 -22.32 -6.28
CA PRO A 316 -12.46 -23.41 -6.57
C PRO A 316 -12.28 -23.48 -8.08
N ASN A 317 -11.02 -23.59 -8.52
CA ASN A 317 -10.67 -23.68 -9.94
C ASN A 317 -11.45 -24.85 -10.54
N PRO A 318 -12.38 -24.61 -11.50
CA PRO A 318 -13.20 -25.69 -12.04
C PRO A 318 -12.37 -26.81 -12.68
N VAL A 319 -11.12 -26.55 -13.06
CA VAL A 319 -10.18 -27.55 -13.57
C VAL A 319 -9.63 -28.46 -12.44
N ARG A 320 -9.44 -27.94 -11.23
CA ARG A 320 -9.06 -28.77 -10.07
C ARG A 320 -10.22 -29.66 -9.61
N GLN A 321 -11.42 -29.10 -9.59
CA GLN A 321 -12.62 -29.88 -9.21
C GLN A 321 -12.88 -31.03 -10.20
N ALA A 322 -12.70 -30.79 -11.52
CA ALA A 322 -12.85 -31.83 -12.52
C ALA A 322 -11.76 -32.92 -12.46
N VAL A 323 -10.60 -32.65 -11.87
CA VAL A 323 -9.52 -33.65 -11.68
C VAL A 323 -9.76 -34.46 -10.39
N ASP A 324 -10.34 -33.84 -9.36
CA ASP A 324 -10.66 -34.53 -8.09
C ASP A 324 -11.94 -35.37 -8.20
N ASP A 325 -12.90 -34.99 -9.05
CA ASP A 325 -14.12 -35.76 -9.36
C ASP A 325 -13.87 -36.92 -10.34
N ALA A 326 -12.68 -36.96 -10.97
CA ALA A 326 -12.27 -38.04 -11.90
C ALA A 326 -11.37 -39.10 -11.26
N ARG A 327 -11.17 -39.08 -9.93
CA ARG A 327 -10.48 -40.10 -9.13
C ARG A 327 -11.48 -40.79 -8.20
#